data_0992c443c56e526b761a8e204cb8833d
#
_entry.id   0992c443c56e526b761a8e204cb8833d
#
_cell.length_a   1.000
_cell.length_b   1.000
_cell.length_c   1.000
_cell.angle_alpha   90.00
_cell.angle_beta   90.00
_cell.angle_gamma   90.00
#
_symmetry.space_group_name_H-M   'P 1'
#
loop_
_entity.id
_entity.type
_entity.pdbx_description
1 polymer ?
#
loop_
_entity_poly.entity_id
_entity_poly.type
_entity_poly.pdbx_seq_one_letter_code
_entity_poly.pdbx_strand_id
1 'polypeptide(L)'
;KTSDADYEFDMIVYATGFDAITGAFDRIDIRGKGDQKLKDKWADGPHTYLGLNIAGFPNLLTLVGPHNAATFCNIPRCIEQNVEFVSEMLVHMREKGLKRLEATH
;
A
#
# COMPACT_ATOMS: atom_id res chain seq x y z
N LYS A 1 1.76 19.14 -30.38
CA LYS A 1 3.19 19.38 -30.62
C LYS A 1 4.01 18.51 -29.69
N THR A 2 5.00 17.85 -30.23
CA THR A 2 6.08 17.20 -29.49
C THR A 2 7.39 17.91 -29.77
N SER A 3 8.48 17.53 -29.14
CA SER A 3 9.82 18.02 -29.46
C SER A 3 10.23 17.74 -30.92
N ASP A 4 9.71 16.70 -31.51
CA ASP A 4 10.21 16.14 -32.76
C ASP A 4 9.28 16.40 -33.96
N ALA A 5 7.97 16.57 -33.71
CA ALA A 5 7.00 16.77 -34.78
C ALA A 5 5.67 17.39 -34.29
N ASP A 6 4.95 17.93 -35.26
CA ASP A 6 3.55 18.34 -35.09
C ASP A 6 2.66 17.22 -35.68
N TYR A 7 1.65 16.82 -34.92
CA TYR A 7 0.66 15.83 -35.33
C TYR A 7 -0.72 16.44 -35.32
N GLU A 8 -1.57 16.05 -36.26
CA GLU A 8 -2.99 16.39 -36.28
C GLU A 8 -3.80 15.18 -35.83
N PHE A 9 -4.72 15.39 -34.88
CA PHE A 9 -5.58 14.35 -34.34
C PHE A 9 -7.02 14.88 -34.24
N ASP A 10 -7.98 14.02 -34.56
CA ASP A 10 -9.40 14.34 -34.34
C ASP A 10 -9.77 14.22 -32.84
N MET A 11 -9.04 13.41 -32.08
CA MET A 11 -9.28 13.19 -30.67
C MET A 11 -7.99 12.92 -29.93
N ILE A 12 -7.87 13.46 -28.71
CA ILE A 12 -6.79 13.14 -27.77
C ILE A 12 -7.40 12.54 -26.51
N VAL A 13 -6.97 11.36 -26.12
CA VAL A 13 -7.39 10.69 -24.89
C VAL A 13 -6.28 10.78 -23.84
N TYR A 14 -6.54 11.47 -22.74
CA TYR A 14 -5.62 11.56 -21.62
C TYR A 14 -5.83 10.36 -20.69
N ALA A 15 -5.05 9.29 -20.89
CA ALA A 15 -5.05 8.10 -20.07
C ALA A 15 -3.82 8.10 -19.12
N THR A 16 -3.72 9.12 -18.30
CA THR A 16 -2.53 9.41 -17.46
C THR A 16 -2.43 8.54 -16.22
N GLY A 17 -3.46 7.71 -15.94
CA GLY A 17 -3.48 6.80 -14.81
C GLY A 17 -3.67 7.48 -13.45
N PHE A 18 -3.40 6.69 -12.41
CA PHE A 18 -3.43 7.15 -11.02
C PHE A 18 -2.03 7.05 -10.42
N ASP A 19 -1.81 7.73 -9.30
CA ASP A 19 -0.65 7.49 -8.44
C ASP A 19 -0.83 6.13 -7.75
N ALA A 20 -0.24 5.10 -8.35
CA ALA A 20 -0.62 3.70 -8.11
C ALA A 20 -0.05 3.13 -6.81
N ILE A 21 1.11 3.60 -6.32
CA ILE A 21 1.84 2.95 -5.23
C ILE A 21 1.45 3.52 -3.88
N THR A 22 1.61 4.82 -3.69
CA THR A 22 1.38 5.50 -2.41
C THR A 22 0.24 6.51 -2.44
N GLY A 23 -0.25 6.87 -3.63
CA GLY A 23 -1.17 7.98 -3.81
C GLY A 23 -2.49 7.88 -3.03
N ALA A 24 -3.01 6.68 -2.81
CA ALA A 24 -4.17 6.48 -1.96
C ALA A 24 -3.86 6.76 -0.48
N PHE A 25 -2.69 6.32 0.00
CA PHE A 25 -2.23 6.53 1.37
C PHE A 25 -1.89 7.99 1.65
N ASP A 26 -1.32 8.69 0.67
CA ASP A 26 -0.91 10.10 0.80
C ASP A 26 -2.09 11.06 0.97
N ARG A 27 -3.29 10.62 0.61
CA ARG A 27 -4.54 11.38 0.77
C ARG A 27 -5.22 11.17 2.12
N ILE A 28 -4.71 10.23 2.93
CA ILE A 28 -5.26 9.89 4.24
C ILE A 28 -4.23 10.31 5.30
N ASP A 29 -4.67 11.03 6.35
CA ASP A 29 -3.79 11.39 7.46
C ASP A 29 -3.60 10.17 8.39
N ILE A 30 -2.71 9.25 7.98
CA ILE A 30 -2.38 8.04 8.74
C ILE A 30 -1.22 8.37 9.67
N ARG A 31 -1.44 8.17 10.98
CA ARG A 31 -0.45 8.45 12.02
C ARG A 31 -0.13 7.21 12.83
N GLY A 32 1.15 7.00 13.07
CA GLY A 32 1.71 5.93 13.87
C GLY A 32 2.15 6.40 15.26
N LYS A 33 3.09 5.69 15.83
CA LYS A 33 3.71 6.02 17.13
C LYS A 33 4.37 7.41 17.08
N GLY A 34 4.22 8.16 18.17
CA GLY A 34 4.81 9.48 18.27
C GLY A 34 4.28 10.49 17.25
N ASP A 35 3.05 10.29 16.79
CA ASP A 35 2.38 11.14 15.80
C ASP A 35 3.07 11.18 14.42
N GLN A 36 3.94 10.19 14.13
CA GLN A 36 4.62 10.08 12.85
C GLN A 36 3.63 9.85 11.72
N LYS A 37 3.62 10.70 10.72
CA LYS A 37 2.80 10.52 9.53
C LYS A 37 3.40 9.45 8.61
N LEU A 38 2.53 8.62 8.04
CA LEU A 38 2.95 7.59 7.08
C LEU A 38 3.60 8.21 5.85
N LYS A 39 3.03 9.30 5.35
CA LYS A 39 3.56 10.06 4.22
C LYS A 39 5.01 10.50 4.44
N ASP A 40 5.31 11.01 5.64
CA ASP A 40 6.66 11.48 5.97
C ASP A 40 7.64 10.31 6.12
N LYS A 41 7.15 9.17 6.68
CA LYS A 41 7.95 7.95 6.78
C LYS A 41 8.30 7.36 5.42
N TRP A 42 7.43 7.53 4.45
CA TRP A 42 7.60 7.02 3.09
C TRP A 42 8.15 8.06 2.09
N ALA A 43 8.71 9.18 2.58
CA ALA A 43 9.27 10.22 1.72
C ALA A 43 10.37 9.71 0.79
N ASP A 44 11.20 8.77 1.27
CA ASP A 44 12.26 8.11 0.49
C ASP A 44 11.81 6.79 -0.17
N GLY A 45 10.52 6.53 -0.15
CA GLY A 45 9.90 5.31 -0.66
C GLY A 45 9.23 4.46 0.43
N PRO A 46 8.28 3.61 0.06
CA PRO A 46 7.58 2.77 1.01
C PRO A 46 8.47 1.66 1.55
N HIS A 47 8.42 1.44 2.87
CA HIS A 47 9.01 0.30 3.56
C HIS A 47 7.93 -0.47 4.29
N THR A 48 7.73 -1.73 3.91
CA THR A 48 6.69 -2.58 4.47
C THR A 48 7.23 -3.97 4.81
N TYR A 49 6.59 -4.63 5.74
CA TYR A 49 6.75 -6.07 5.96
C TYR A 49 5.70 -6.82 5.13
N LEU A 50 6.14 -7.53 4.09
CA LEU A 50 5.31 -8.31 3.16
C LEU A 50 4.19 -7.51 2.46
N GLY A 51 4.29 -6.18 2.39
CA GLY A 51 3.20 -5.34 1.89
C GLY A 51 1.96 -5.30 2.79
N LEU A 52 2.06 -5.81 4.02
CA LEU A 52 0.95 -5.94 4.97
C LEU A 52 1.09 -5.04 6.19
N ASN A 53 2.29 -4.91 6.74
CA ASN A 53 2.54 -4.15 7.96
C ASN A 53 3.62 -3.09 7.78
N ILE A 54 3.58 -2.07 8.61
CA ILE A 54 4.54 -0.98 8.60
C ILE A 54 5.08 -0.77 10.02
N ALA A 55 6.40 -0.82 10.18
CA ALA A 55 7.04 -0.55 11.46
C ALA A 55 6.75 0.88 11.94
N GLY A 56 6.36 1.03 13.19
CA GLY A 56 5.92 2.29 13.78
C GLY A 56 4.43 2.57 13.65
N PHE A 57 3.67 1.71 12.93
CA PHE A 57 2.23 1.84 12.73
C PHE A 57 1.51 0.58 13.24
N PRO A 58 1.35 0.43 14.55
CA PRO A 58 0.72 -0.75 15.13
C PRO A 58 -0.73 -0.89 14.67
N ASN A 59 -1.14 -2.15 14.42
CA ASN A 59 -2.49 -2.50 13.97
C ASN A 59 -2.89 -1.92 12.60
N LEU A 60 -1.98 -1.28 11.89
CA LEU A 60 -2.20 -0.89 10.51
C LEU A 60 -1.86 -2.10 9.62
N LEU A 61 -2.86 -2.55 8.90
CA LEU A 61 -2.75 -3.64 7.93
C LEU A 61 -3.15 -3.13 6.56
N THR A 62 -2.33 -3.42 5.57
CA THR A 62 -2.59 -3.09 4.16
C THR A 62 -2.78 -4.37 3.37
N LEU A 63 -3.74 -4.40 2.46
CA LEU A 63 -3.94 -5.52 1.55
C LEU A 63 -3.36 -5.14 0.19
N VAL A 64 -2.50 -6.00 -0.35
CA VAL A 64 -1.78 -5.74 -1.61
C VAL A 64 -1.08 -4.37 -1.58
N GLY A 65 -0.49 -4.06 -0.44
CA GLY A 65 0.27 -2.82 -0.24
C GLY A 65 1.61 -2.83 -1.00
N PRO A 66 2.38 -1.74 -0.92
CA PRO A 66 3.71 -1.68 -1.51
C PRO A 66 4.56 -2.89 -1.13
N HIS A 67 5.32 -3.44 -2.06
CA HIS A 67 6.10 -4.69 -2.02
C HIS A 67 5.28 -5.99 -2.09
N ASN A 68 3.95 -5.94 -2.09
CA ASN A 68 3.08 -7.10 -2.31
C ASN A 68 2.31 -7.00 -3.64
N ALA A 69 2.10 -5.79 -4.13
CA ALA A 69 1.45 -5.58 -5.43
C ALA A 69 2.41 -5.97 -6.56
N ALA A 70 2.34 -7.22 -7.00
CA ALA A 70 3.15 -7.71 -8.11
C ALA A 70 2.39 -7.58 -9.44
N THR A 71 3.01 -6.94 -10.42
CA THR A 71 2.44 -6.75 -11.77
C THR A 71 2.20 -8.08 -12.49
N PHE A 72 2.92 -9.13 -12.13
CA PHE A 72 2.83 -10.46 -12.69
C PHE A 72 1.93 -11.42 -11.90
N CYS A 73 1.28 -10.95 -10.86
CA CYS A 73 0.36 -11.73 -10.03
C CYS A 73 -1.07 -11.48 -10.47
N ASN A 74 -1.90 -12.53 -10.41
CA ASN A 74 -3.34 -12.35 -10.48
C ASN A 74 -3.80 -11.64 -9.19
N ILE A 75 -4.09 -10.34 -9.28
CA ILE A 75 -4.39 -9.48 -8.13
C ILE A 75 -5.51 -10.03 -7.24
N PRO A 76 -6.66 -10.52 -7.76
CA PRO A 76 -7.68 -11.17 -6.95
C PRO A 76 -7.13 -12.33 -6.11
N ARG A 77 -6.26 -13.17 -6.68
CA ARG A 77 -5.64 -14.29 -5.96
C ARG A 77 -4.71 -13.82 -4.84
N CYS A 78 -3.94 -12.76 -5.10
CA CYS A 78 -3.09 -12.16 -4.08
C CYS A 78 -3.90 -11.54 -2.95
N ILE A 79 -5.05 -10.92 -3.25
CA ILE A 79 -5.96 -10.38 -2.24
C ILE A 79 -6.52 -11.50 -1.38
N GLU A 80 -6.97 -12.62 -1.94
CA GLU A 80 -7.46 -13.78 -1.19
C GLU A 80 -6.42 -14.26 -0.18
N GLN A 81 -5.18 -14.49 -0.62
CA GLN A 81 -4.08 -14.93 0.25
C GLN A 81 -3.79 -13.91 1.36
N ASN A 82 -3.81 -12.62 1.05
CA ASN A 82 -3.61 -11.57 2.07
C ASN A 82 -4.74 -11.56 3.10
N VAL A 83 -5.98 -11.72 2.65
CA VAL A 83 -7.17 -11.75 3.53
C VAL A 83 -7.12 -12.98 4.44
N GLU A 84 -6.77 -14.16 3.91
CA GLU A 84 -6.61 -15.37 4.70
C GLU A 84 -5.56 -15.16 5.79
N PHE A 85 -4.35 -14.71 5.42
CA PHE A 85 -3.26 -14.44 6.36
C PHE A 85 -3.66 -13.44 7.45
N VAL A 86 -4.27 -12.31 7.07
CA VAL A 86 -4.72 -11.28 8.03
C VAL A 86 -5.81 -11.84 8.95
N SER A 87 -6.73 -12.65 8.43
CA SER A 87 -7.80 -13.26 9.20
C SER A 87 -7.26 -14.22 10.25
N GLU A 88 -6.34 -15.12 9.87
CA GLU A 88 -5.67 -16.06 10.78
C GLU A 88 -4.89 -15.31 11.86
N MET A 89 -4.18 -14.24 11.49
CA MET A 89 -3.44 -13.40 12.41
C MET A 89 -4.37 -12.72 13.43
N LEU A 90 -5.51 -12.20 13.01
CA LEU A 90 -6.51 -11.59 13.91
C LEU A 90 -7.14 -12.63 14.84
N VAL A 91 -7.40 -13.86 14.35
CA VAL A 91 -7.85 -14.97 15.18
C VAL A 91 -6.81 -15.31 16.25
N HIS A 92 -5.54 -15.44 15.85
CA HIS A 92 -4.44 -15.71 16.77
C HIS A 92 -4.30 -14.59 17.83
N MET A 93 -4.37 -13.35 17.43
CA MET A 93 -4.33 -12.23 18.37
C MET A 93 -5.46 -12.32 19.40
N ARG A 94 -6.68 -12.62 18.96
CA ARG A 94 -7.85 -12.77 19.83
C ARG A 94 -7.67 -13.93 20.82
N GLU A 95 -7.23 -15.09 20.34
CA GLU A 95 -6.99 -16.27 21.18
C GLU A 95 -5.92 -16.06 22.24
N LYS A 96 -4.89 -15.28 21.90
CA LYS A 96 -3.78 -14.95 22.82
C LYS A 96 -4.03 -13.69 23.64
N GLY A 97 -5.17 -13.02 23.48
CA GLY A 97 -5.46 -11.76 24.17
C GLY A 97 -4.53 -10.61 23.79
N LEU A 98 -3.92 -10.70 22.59
CA LEU A 98 -3.01 -9.66 22.08
C LEU A 98 -3.81 -8.49 21.53
N LYS A 99 -3.45 -7.28 21.95
CA LYS A 99 -4.14 -6.05 21.52
C LYS A 99 -3.35 -5.26 20.48
N ARG A 100 -2.12 -5.68 20.20
CA ARG A 100 -1.21 -4.96 19.33
C ARG A 100 -0.36 -5.89 18.50
N LEU A 101 -0.30 -5.56 17.24
CA LEU A 101 0.59 -6.17 16.26
C LEU A 101 1.40 -5.07 15.59
N GLU A 102 2.68 -5.31 15.37
CA GLU A 102 3.57 -4.37 14.72
C GLU A 102 4.74 -5.10 14.07
N ALA A 103 5.13 -4.68 12.88
CA ALA A 103 6.37 -5.14 12.27
C ALA A 103 7.57 -4.54 13.02
N THR A 104 8.63 -5.33 13.17
CA THR A 104 9.93 -4.85 13.64
C THR A 104 10.77 -4.35 12.47
N HIS A 105 11.75 -3.52 12.74
CA HIS A 105 12.74 -3.08 11.75
C HIS A 105 13.71 -4.21 11.43
#